data_8d91694449c4c531bdce25ab482ee885
#
_entry.id   8d91694449c4c531bdce25ab482ee885
#
_cell.length_a   1.000
_cell.length_b   1.000
_cell.length_c   1.000
_cell.angle_alpha   90.00
_cell.angle_beta   90.00
_cell.angle_gamma   90.00
#
_symmetry.space_group_name_H-M   'P 1'
#
loop_
_entity.id
_entity.type
_entity.pdbx_description
1 polymer ?
#
loop_
_entity_poly.entity_id
_entity_poly.type
_entity_poly.pdbx_seq_one_letter_code
_entity_poly.pdbx_strand_id
1 'polypeptide(L)'
;MSSQSAATKNVAFLAGLGSVARPLTLTLATITTGLIAGFFYAYACSVTLGHALLPDEQYVEAMQAINATVRNGLFAFSFFGAVLSLLLALAVHAPRPRSRRFLLVALAAVLYIGGGFMLTFLINVPMNEELARVSVGELGPAALERARERYEGPWNFWNGVRTVFSTLAFLALIGACLSRRPQ
;
A
#
# COMPACT_ATOMS: atom_id res chain seq x y z
N MET A 1 -32.37 -34.77 -20.72
CA MET A 1 -30.95 -35.10 -20.42
C MET A 1 -29.94 -34.00 -20.75
N SER A 2 -30.24 -32.98 -21.56
CA SER A 2 -29.27 -31.92 -21.96
C SER A 2 -28.98 -30.86 -20.88
N SER A 3 -29.98 -30.44 -20.08
CA SER A 3 -29.85 -29.33 -19.13
C SER A 3 -28.97 -29.69 -17.90
N GLN A 4 -29.05 -30.91 -17.39
CA GLN A 4 -28.19 -31.39 -16.30
C GLN A 4 -26.70 -31.49 -16.70
N SER A 5 -26.42 -31.92 -17.93
CA SER A 5 -25.05 -31.98 -18.45
C SER A 5 -24.43 -30.59 -18.60
N ALA A 6 -25.20 -29.59 -19.05
CA ALA A 6 -24.75 -28.21 -19.17
C ALA A 6 -24.48 -27.58 -17.78
N ALA A 7 -25.35 -27.82 -16.82
CA ALA A 7 -25.15 -27.34 -15.44
C ALA A 7 -23.90 -27.94 -14.80
N THR A 8 -23.66 -29.25 -14.98
CA THR A 8 -22.46 -29.91 -14.43
C THR A 8 -21.17 -29.38 -15.07
N LYS A 9 -21.15 -29.12 -16.37
CA LYS A 9 -20.00 -28.51 -17.07
C LYS A 9 -19.72 -27.10 -16.60
N ASN A 10 -20.75 -26.28 -16.38
CA ASN A 10 -20.60 -24.94 -15.88
C ASN A 10 -20.04 -24.92 -14.43
N VAL A 11 -20.51 -25.81 -13.57
CA VAL A 11 -19.99 -25.94 -12.19
C VAL A 11 -18.51 -26.36 -12.19
N ALA A 12 -18.14 -27.35 -13.03
CA ALA A 12 -16.75 -27.78 -13.17
C ALA A 12 -15.85 -26.66 -13.71
N PHE A 13 -16.33 -25.89 -14.70
CA PHE A 13 -15.60 -24.75 -15.26
C PHE A 13 -15.38 -23.65 -14.21
N LEU A 14 -16.41 -23.27 -13.46
CA LEU A 14 -16.30 -22.28 -12.39
C LEU A 14 -15.39 -22.73 -11.25
N ALA A 15 -15.43 -24.02 -10.90
CA ALA A 15 -14.51 -24.61 -9.93
C ALA A 15 -13.06 -24.57 -10.42
N GLY A 16 -12.83 -24.85 -11.71
CA GLY A 16 -11.52 -24.73 -12.36
C GLY A 16 -10.99 -23.29 -12.36
N LEU A 17 -11.81 -22.31 -12.71
CA LEU A 17 -11.43 -20.89 -12.63
C LEU A 17 -11.05 -20.50 -11.20
N GLY A 18 -11.81 -20.92 -10.18
CA GLY A 18 -11.53 -20.63 -8.78
C GLY A 18 -10.22 -21.27 -8.28
N SER A 19 -9.80 -22.41 -8.84
CA SER A 19 -8.55 -23.08 -8.47
C SER A 19 -7.29 -22.31 -8.89
N VAL A 20 -7.36 -21.58 -10.00
CA VAL A 20 -6.27 -20.74 -10.53
C VAL A 20 -6.35 -19.31 -9.98
N ALA A 21 -7.54 -18.74 -9.95
CA ALA A 21 -7.73 -17.34 -9.52
C ALA A 21 -7.35 -17.11 -8.04
N ARG A 22 -7.62 -18.06 -7.15
CA ARG A 22 -7.28 -17.96 -5.73
C ARG A 22 -5.78 -17.81 -5.46
N PRO A 23 -4.90 -18.70 -5.93
CA PRO A 23 -3.46 -18.52 -5.70
C PRO A 23 -2.93 -17.29 -6.43
N LEU A 24 -3.38 -16.99 -7.63
CA LEU A 24 -2.90 -15.86 -8.42
C LEU A 24 -3.21 -14.52 -7.73
N THR A 25 -4.47 -14.30 -7.35
CA THR A 25 -4.86 -13.05 -6.65
C THR A 25 -4.16 -12.90 -5.31
N LEU A 26 -3.99 -13.97 -4.54
CA LEU A 26 -3.27 -13.95 -3.28
C LEU A 26 -1.79 -13.62 -3.48
N THR A 27 -1.15 -14.22 -4.49
CA THR A 27 0.26 -13.93 -4.82
C THR A 27 0.42 -12.47 -5.24
N LEU A 28 -0.44 -11.95 -6.13
CA LEU A 28 -0.40 -10.55 -6.55
C LEU A 28 -0.61 -9.59 -5.38
N ALA A 29 -1.59 -9.87 -4.51
CA ALA A 29 -1.82 -9.07 -3.31
C ALA A 29 -0.60 -9.08 -2.38
N THR A 30 0.05 -10.23 -2.21
CA THR A 30 1.25 -10.33 -1.36
C THR A 30 2.41 -9.55 -1.96
N ILE A 31 2.67 -9.67 -3.27
CA ILE A 31 3.76 -8.96 -3.94
C ILE A 31 3.53 -7.44 -3.88
N THR A 32 2.37 -6.96 -4.30
CA THR A 32 2.10 -5.52 -4.38
C THR A 32 2.09 -4.87 -2.99
N THR A 33 1.49 -5.55 -1.99
CA THR A 33 1.50 -5.07 -0.60
C THR A 33 2.90 -5.10 0.00
N GLY A 34 3.70 -6.12 -0.30
CA GLY A 34 5.10 -6.21 0.14
C GLY A 34 5.98 -5.09 -0.45
N LEU A 35 5.81 -4.78 -1.75
CA LEU A 35 6.53 -3.70 -2.42
C LEU A 35 6.22 -2.34 -1.80
N ILE A 36 4.94 -2.04 -1.56
CA ILE A 36 4.57 -0.74 -0.97
C ILE A 36 4.92 -0.66 0.52
N ALA A 37 4.84 -1.75 1.26
CA ALA A 37 5.31 -1.81 2.64
C ALA A 37 6.83 -1.56 2.72
N GLY A 38 7.59 -2.18 1.82
CA GLY A 38 9.03 -1.96 1.68
C GLY A 38 9.38 -0.52 1.30
N PHE A 39 8.60 0.12 0.44
CA PHE A 39 8.76 1.52 0.08
C PHE A 39 8.60 2.44 1.31
N PHE A 40 7.53 2.30 2.10
CA PHE A 40 7.34 3.09 3.31
C PHE A 40 8.40 2.80 4.38
N TYR A 41 8.80 1.53 4.50
CA TYR A 41 9.87 1.13 5.40
C TYR A 41 11.23 1.74 5.01
N ALA A 42 11.58 1.77 3.72
CA ALA A 42 12.81 2.39 3.23
C ALA A 42 12.89 3.87 3.60
N TYR A 43 11.75 4.59 3.54
CA TYR A 43 11.69 5.96 4.04
C TYR A 43 11.97 6.02 5.54
N ALA A 44 11.31 5.19 6.34
CA ALA A 44 11.45 5.23 7.80
C ALA A 44 12.87 4.85 8.28
N CYS A 45 13.54 3.90 7.61
CA CYS A 45 14.85 3.40 8.08
C CYS A 45 16.06 4.04 7.39
N SER A 46 15.88 4.82 6.32
CA SER A 46 17.00 5.35 5.55
C SER A 46 16.75 6.77 5.04
N VAL A 47 15.71 6.97 4.21
CA VAL A 47 15.53 8.22 3.46
C VAL A 47 15.33 9.41 4.41
N THR A 48 14.40 9.32 5.37
CA THR A 48 14.13 10.41 6.32
C THR A 48 15.31 10.69 7.23
N LEU A 49 16.06 9.66 7.60
CA LEU A 49 17.28 9.82 8.44
C LEU A 49 18.39 10.55 7.67
N GLY A 50 18.57 10.21 6.38
CA GLY A 50 19.53 10.92 5.52
C GLY A 50 19.10 12.36 5.24
N HIS A 51 17.82 12.60 4.99
CA HIS A 51 17.29 13.94 4.75
C HIS A 51 17.40 14.84 6.00
N ALA A 52 17.29 14.28 7.21
CA ALA A 52 17.44 15.03 8.45
C ALA A 52 18.83 15.70 8.59
N LEU A 53 19.83 15.22 7.86
CA LEU A 53 21.20 15.78 7.86
C LEU A 53 21.38 16.94 6.86
N LEU A 54 20.41 17.20 6.00
CA LEU A 54 20.48 18.25 4.99
C LEU A 54 20.17 19.62 5.62
N PRO A 55 20.78 20.72 5.10
CA PRO A 55 20.29 22.07 5.36
C PRO A 55 18.83 22.24 4.95
N ASP A 56 18.09 23.17 5.57
CA ASP A 56 16.64 23.34 5.38
C ASP A 56 16.24 23.54 3.92
N GLU A 57 16.99 24.35 3.19
CA GLU A 57 16.78 24.59 1.77
C GLU A 57 16.85 23.28 0.97
N GLN A 58 17.94 22.53 1.11
CA GLN A 58 18.16 21.27 0.43
C GLN A 58 17.14 20.20 0.85
N TYR A 59 16.72 20.21 2.12
CA TYR A 59 15.66 19.32 2.59
C TYR A 59 14.33 19.58 1.88
N VAL A 60 13.91 20.85 1.80
CA VAL A 60 12.66 21.23 1.15
C VAL A 60 12.70 20.87 -0.34
N GLU A 61 13.80 21.23 -1.04
CA GLU A 61 13.98 20.90 -2.46
C GLU A 61 13.96 19.39 -2.72
N ALA A 62 14.69 18.61 -1.92
CA ALA A 62 14.73 17.17 -2.07
C ALA A 62 13.35 16.54 -1.88
N MET A 63 12.61 16.95 -0.85
CA MET A 63 11.25 16.43 -0.61
C MET A 63 10.26 16.87 -1.69
N GLN A 64 10.35 18.09 -2.20
CA GLN A 64 9.55 18.55 -3.35
C GLN A 64 9.82 17.69 -4.58
N ALA A 65 11.10 17.48 -4.94
CA ALA A 65 11.52 16.67 -6.07
C ALA A 65 11.03 15.21 -5.96
N ILE A 66 11.17 14.61 -4.80
CA ILE A 66 10.69 13.25 -4.55
C ILE A 66 9.16 13.17 -4.66
N ASN A 67 8.42 14.10 -4.04
CA ASN A 67 6.96 14.13 -4.08
C ASN A 67 6.42 14.33 -5.51
N ALA A 68 7.14 15.05 -6.37
CA ALA A 68 6.81 15.22 -7.76
C ALA A 68 7.07 13.94 -8.58
N THR A 69 8.20 13.27 -8.36
CA THR A 69 8.65 12.12 -9.15
C THR A 69 8.07 10.79 -8.73
N VAL A 70 7.62 10.65 -7.47
CA VAL A 70 7.00 9.41 -6.95
C VAL A 70 5.70 9.04 -7.67
N ARG A 71 5.04 10.01 -8.31
CA ARG A 71 3.80 9.80 -9.09
C ARG A 71 4.10 9.14 -10.45
N ASN A 72 4.72 7.98 -10.44
CA ASN A 72 5.12 7.22 -11.63
C ASN A 72 4.47 5.83 -11.67
N GLY A 73 4.62 5.12 -12.81
CA GLY A 73 3.98 3.83 -13.03
C GLY A 73 4.42 2.71 -12.07
N LEU A 74 5.68 2.72 -11.61
CA LEU A 74 6.17 1.70 -10.66
C LEU A 74 5.54 1.89 -9.28
N PHE A 75 5.46 3.14 -8.81
CA PHE A 75 4.76 3.43 -7.56
C PHE A 75 3.26 3.12 -7.70
N ALA A 76 2.62 3.53 -8.78
CA ALA A 76 1.21 3.26 -9.04
C ALA A 76 0.91 1.76 -9.05
N PHE A 77 1.77 0.95 -9.65
CA PHE A 77 1.64 -0.52 -9.65
C PHE A 77 1.62 -1.10 -8.23
N SER A 78 2.52 -0.69 -7.35
CA SER A 78 2.54 -1.18 -5.97
C SER A 78 1.42 -0.57 -5.14
N PHE A 79 1.18 0.73 -5.23
CA PHE A 79 0.26 1.46 -4.37
C PHE A 79 -1.22 1.16 -4.68
N PHE A 80 -1.65 1.37 -5.93
CA PHE A 80 -3.02 1.06 -6.37
C PHE A 80 -3.21 -0.44 -6.65
N GLY A 81 -2.16 -1.10 -7.15
CA GLY A 81 -2.17 -2.53 -7.40
C GLY A 81 -2.41 -3.35 -6.12
N ALA A 82 -1.90 -2.90 -4.97
CA ALA A 82 -2.19 -3.53 -3.69
C ALA A 82 -3.69 -3.46 -3.34
N VAL A 83 -4.34 -2.30 -3.53
CA VAL A 83 -5.80 -2.17 -3.31
C VAL A 83 -6.56 -3.12 -4.23
N LEU A 84 -6.28 -3.04 -5.55
CA LEU A 84 -6.99 -3.84 -6.53
C LEU A 84 -6.83 -5.34 -6.28
N SER A 85 -5.60 -5.80 -6.05
CA SER A 85 -5.32 -7.21 -5.82
C SER A 85 -5.90 -7.74 -4.50
N LEU A 86 -5.93 -6.92 -3.44
CA LEU A 86 -6.60 -7.24 -2.18
C LEU A 86 -8.12 -7.39 -2.37
N LEU A 87 -8.76 -6.48 -3.08
CA LEU A 87 -10.20 -6.55 -3.37
C LEU A 87 -10.54 -7.78 -4.23
N LEU A 88 -9.72 -8.07 -5.25
CA LEU A 88 -9.87 -9.28 -6.06
C LEU A 88 -9.66 -10.55 -5.22
N ALA A 89 -8.65 -10.59 -4.36
CA ALA A 89 -8.42 -11.71 -3.46
C ALA A 89 -9.59 -11.91 -2.50
N LEU A 90 -10.15 -10.84 -1.92
CA LEU A 90 -11.36 -10.91 -1.10
C LEU A 90 -12.54 -11.51 -1.87
N ALA A 91 -12.82 -11.01 -3.08
CA ALA A 91 -13.92 -11.49 -3.90
C ALA A 91 -13.81 -12.99 -4.22
N VAL A 92 -12.61 -13.43 -4.62
CA VAL A 92 -12.36 -14.85 -5.01
C VAL A 92 -12.39 -15.80 -3.80
N HIS A 93 -12.09 -15.30 -2.59
CA HIS A 93 -12.14 -16.10 -1.36
C HIS A 93 -13.48 -15.98 -0.60
N ALA A 94 -14.37 -15.04 -0.98
CA ALA A 94 -15.67 -14.80 -0.35
C ALA A 94 -16.58 -16.04 -0.20
N PRO A 95 -16.57 -17.06 -1.11
CA PRO A 95 -17.37 -18.26 -0.91
C PRO A 95 -17.05 -19.06 0.36
N ARG A 96 -15.93 -18.78 1.03
CA ARG A 96 -15.52 -19.41 2.30
C ARG A 96 -15.17 -18.36 3.35
N PRO A 97 -16.16 -17.55 3.82
CA PRO A 97 -15.90 -16.33 4.63
C PRO A 97 -15.35 -16.63 6.03
N ARG A 98 -15.54 -17.85 6.54
CA ARG A 98 -14.99 -18.27 7.84
C ARG A 98 -13.64 -18.99 7.73
N SER A 99 -13.11 -19.15 6.52
CA SER A 99 -11.78 -19.76 6.37
C SER A 99 -10.70 -18.81 6.92
N ARG A 100 -9.69 -19.40 7.59
CA ARG A 100 -8.54 -18.62 8.09
C ARG A 100 -7.90 -17.76 6.99
N ARG A 101 -7.84 -18.28 5.76
CA ARG A 101 -7.28 -17.55 4.61
C ARG A 101 -8.10 -16.31 4.28
N PHE A 102 -9.43 -16.42 4.20
CA PHE A 102 -10.30 -15.26 3.96
C PHE A 102 -10.15 -14.20 5.05
N LEU A 103 -10.16 -14.61 6.32
CA LEU A 103 -10.03 -13.68 7.46
C LEU A 103 -8.69 -12.93 7.44
N LEU A 104 -7.60 -13.59 7.07
CA LEU A 104 -6.29 -12.96 6.95
C LEU A 104 -6.22 -12.00 5.75
N VAL A 105 -6.84 -12.34 4.61
CA VAL A 105 -6.95 -11.42 3.46
C VAL A 105 -7.82 -10.22 3.82
N ALA A 106 -8.93 -10.42 4.54
CA ALA A 106 -9.80 -9.34 5.00
C ALA A 106 -9.06 -8.41 5.98
N LEU A 107 -8.32 -8.98 6.93
CA LEU A 107 -7.47 -8.21 7.84
C LEU A 107 -6.44 -7.39 7.07
N ALA A 108 -5.74 -8.00 6.10
CA ALA A 108 -4.76 -7.30 5.27
C ALA A 108 -5.40 -6.14 4.48
N ALA A 109 -6.60 -6.35 3.93
CA ALA A 109 -7.33 -5.30 3.20
C ALA A 109 -7.69 -4.12 4.12
N VAL A 110 -8.22 -4.39 5.32
CA VAL A 110 -8.54 -3.33 6.30
C VAL A 110 -7.30 -2.56 6.70
N LEU A 111 -6.21 -3.26 7.03
CA LEU A 111 -4.95 -2.64 7.44
C LEU A 111 -4.34 -1.78 6.34
N TYR A 112 -4.22 -2.31 5.11
CA TYR A 112 -3.59 -1.56 4.04
C TYR A 112 -4.48 -0.43 3.52
N ILE A 113 -5.76 -0.70 3.24
CA ILE A 113 -6.66 0.32 2.69
C ILE A 113 -6.88 1.44 3.72
N GLY A 114 -7.11 1.12 4.99
CA GLY A 114 -7.28 2.12 6.05
C GLY A 114 -5.98 2.80 6.43
N GLY A 115 -4.97 2.01 6.84
CA GLY A 115 -3.74 2.52 7.45
C GLY A 115 -2.61 2.88 6.47
N GLY A 116 -2.63 2.33 5.25
CA GLY A 116 -1.65 2.66 4.20
C GLY A 116 -2.22 3.64 3.17
N PHE A 117 -3.27 3.20 2.47
CA PHE A 117 -3.81 3.89 1.31
C PHE A 117 -4.57 5.17 1.68
N MET A 118 -5.60 5.07 2.53
CA MET A 118 -6.44 6.24 2.89
C MET A 118 -5.64 7.31 3.63
N LEU A 119 -4.75 6.94 4.56
CA LEU A 119 -3.90 7.91 5.25
C LEU A 119 -2.99 8.68 4.30
N THR A 120 -2.53 8.05 3.22
CA THR A 120 -1.75 8.75 2.20
C THR A 120 -2.53 9.92 1.60
N PHE A 121 -3.79 9.70 1.19
CA PHE A 121 -4.60 10.75 0.58
C PHE A 121 -5.11 11.79 1.56
N LEU A 122 -5.45 11.38 2.78
CA LEU A 122 -6.05 12.27 3.77
C LEU A 122 -5.01 13.13 4.49
N ILE A 123 -3.77 12.68 4.57
CA ILE A 123 -2.75 13.33 5.40
C ILE A 123 -1.48 13.64 4.60
N ASN A 124 -0.79 12.63 4.05
CA ASN A 124 0.52 12.87 3.45
C ASN A 124 0.44 13.64 2.13
N VAL A 125 -0.56 13.40 1.28
CA VAL A 125 -0.73 14.16 0.04
C VAL A 125 -1.01 15.65 0.30
N PRO A 126 -1.96 16.05 1.17
CA PRO A 126 -2.14 17.45 1.54
C PRO A 126 -0.87 18.12 2.06
N MET A 127 -0.12 17.45 2.93
CA MET A 127 1.17 17.96 3.43
C MET A 127 2.19 18.16 2.29
N ASN A 128 2.27 17.19 1.36
CA ASN A 128 3.16 17.31 0.19
C ASN A 128 2.76 18.48 -0.71
N GLU A 129 1.45 18.71 -0.88
CA GLU A 129 0.95 19.83 -1.68
C GLU A 129 1.19 21.18 -1.01
N GLU A 130 1.12 21.26 0.32
CA GLU A 130 1.50 22.45 1.08
C GLU A 130 3.00 22.73 0.91
N LEU A 131 3.86 21.73 1.09
CA LEU A 131 5.29 21.88 0.88
C LEU A 131 5.63 22.31 -0.57
N ALA A 132 4.92 21.80 -1.57
CA ALA A 132 5.14 22.12 -2.97
C ALA A 132 4.88 23.60 -3.30
N ARG A 133 4.15 24.36 -2.46
CA ARG A 133 3.90 25.80 -2.62
C ARG A 133 5.01 26.66 -2.06
N VAL A 134 6.00 26.08 -1.40
CA VAL A 134 7.15 26.81 -0.83
C VAL A 134 8.11 27.18 -1.96
N SER A 135 8.27 28.46 -2.26
CA SER A 135 9.22 28.99 -3.25
C SER A 135 10.60 29.10 -2.63
N VAL A 136 11.42 28.07 -2.73
CA VAL A 136 12.72 27.96 -2.05
C VAL A 136 13.63 29.15 -2.38
N GLY A 137 13.73 29.55 -3.66
CA GLY A 137 14.60 30.65 -4.08
C GLY A 137 14.15 32.05 -3.68
N GLU A 138 12.92 32.21 -3.13
CA GLU A 138 12.35 33.51 -2.75
C GLU A 138 12.30 33.71 -1.23
N LEU A 139 12.48 32.65 -0.45
CA LEU A 139 12.34 32.66 1.00
C LEU A 139 13.71 32.74 1.70
N GLY A 140 13.78 33.55 2.75
CA GLY A 140 14.95 33.58 3.61
C GLY A 140 15.04 32.35 4.54
N PRO A 141 16.24 32.13 5.16
CA PRO A 141 16.52 30.93 5.97
C PRO A 141 15.47 30.64 7.06
N ALA A 142 15.05 31.66 7.81
CA ALA A 142 14.05 31.49 8.88
C ALA A 142 12.66 31.08 8.38
N ALA A 143 12.31 31.33 7.11
CA ALA A 143 11.05 30.88 6.53
C ALA A 143 11.14 29.43 6.04
N LEU A 144 12.30 29.03 5.53
CA LEU A 144 12.58 27.65 5.14
C LEU A 144 12.64 26.73 6.37
N GLU A 145 13.30 27.15 7.45
CA GLU A 145 13.30 26.44 8.73
C GLU A 145 11.88 26.15 9.22
N ARG A 146 11.01 27.18 9.27
CA ARG A 146 9.60 27.00 9.64
C ARG A 146 8.81 26.11 8.70
N ALA A 147 9.10 26.14 7.40
CA ALA A 147 8.45 25.25 6.44
C ALA A 147 8.83 23.79 6.68
N ARG A 148 10.12 23.54 6.96
CA ARG A 148 10.63 22.23 7.33
C ARG A 148 10.03 21.71 8.64
N GLU A 149 10.05 22.52 9.71
CA GLU A 149 9.51 22.14 11.02
C GLU A 149 8.04 21.71 10.95
N ARG A 150 7.22 22.42 10.17
CA ARG A 150 5.81 22.09 9.98
C ARG A 150 5.60 20.81 9.20
N TYR A 151 6.54 20.44 8.33
CA TYR A 151 6.43 19.29 7.46
C TYR A 151 7.11 18.03 8.01
N GLU A 152 8.39 18.12 8.38
CA GLU A 152 9.26 16.96 8.61
C GLU A 152 8.74 16.04 9.73
N GLY A 153 8.52 16.58 10.92
CA GLY A 153 8.07 15.79 12.08
C GLY A 153 6.73 15.09 11.83
N PRO A 154 5.67 15.83 11.48
CA PRO A 154 4.36 15.24 11.19
C PRO A 154 4.39 14.25 10.01
N TRP A 155 5.09 14.56 8.92
CA TRP A 155 5.18 13.66 7.77
C TRP A 155 5.87 12.35 8.13
N ASN A 156 6.99 12.41 8.86
CA ASN A 156 7.74 11.24 9.30
C ASN A 156 6.90 10.36 10.24
N PHE A 157 6.15 10.97 11.17
CA PHE A 157 5.23 10.24 12.04
C PHE A 157 4.19 9.46 11.24
N TRP A 158 3.51 10.10 10.29
CA TRP A 158 2.49 9.44 9.49
C TRP A 158 3.06 8.41 8.50
N ASN A 159 4.29 8.65 8.01
CA ASN A 159 5.01 7.60 7.26
C ASN A 159 5.30 6.38 8.14
N GLY A 160 5.68 6.57 9.39
CA GLY A 160 5.84 5.49 10.38
C GLY A 160 4.55 4.69 10.59
N VAL A 161 3.41 5.38 10.74
CA VAL A 161 2.08 4.75 10.84
C VAL A 161 1.79 3.91 9.60
N ARG A 162 1.96 4.47 8.38
CA ARG A 162 1.76 3.73 7.12
C ARG A 162 2.68 2.51 7.02
N THR A 163 3.92 2.64 7.47
CA THR A 163 4.89 1.53 7.49
C THR A 163 4.39 0.38 8.36
N VAL A 164 3.94 0.68 9.57
CA VAL A 164 3.41 -0.35 10.50
C VAL A 164 2.19 -1.05 9.90
N PHE A 165 1.19 -0.30 9.46
CA PHE A 165 -0.04 -0.87 8.92
C PHE A 165 0.20 -1.68 7.64
N SER A 166 1.03 -1.19 6.72
CA SER A 166 1.35 -1.92 5.49
C SER A 166 2.18 -3.18 5.75
N THR A 167 3.09 -3.13 6.72
CA THR A 167 3.88 -4.30 7.13
C THR A 167 2.99 -5.37 7.78
N LEU A 168 2.07 -4.97 8.67
CA LEU A 168 1.10 -5.89 9.27
C LEU A 168 0.17 -6.52 8.22
N ALA A 169 -0.26 -5.73 7.22
CA ALA A 169 -1.03 -6.24 6.09
C ALA A 169 -0.24 -7.29 5.28
N PHE A 170 1.03 -7.01 5.00
CA PHE A 170 1.92 -7.94 4.32
C PHE A 170 2.12 -9.25 5.11
N LEU A 171 2.34 -9.16 6.42
CA LEU A 171 2.47 -10.33 7.31
C LEU A 171 1.17 -11.16 7.35
N ALA A 172 0.00 -10.50 7.36
CA ALA A 172 -1.29 -11.20 7.27
C ALA A 172 -1.44 -11.97 5.95
N LEU A 173 -0.98 -11.39 4.82
CA LEU A 173 -0.98 -12.09 3.52
C LEU A 173 -0.01 -13.27 3.49
N ILE A 174 1.18 -13.15 4.08
CA ILE A 174 2.09 -14.29 4.28
C ILE A 174 1.39 -15.39 5.07
N GLY A 175 0.73 -15.05 6.16
CA GLY A 175 -0.07 -15.99 6.95
C GLY A 175 -1.20 -16.64 6.14
N ALA A 176 -1.84 -15.89 5.23
CA ALA A 176 -2.85 -16.42 4.31
C ALA A 176 -2.24 -17.42 3.31
N CYS A 177 -1.05 -17.12 2.77
CA CYS A 177 -0.32 -18.03 1.87
C CYS A 177 0.04 -19.36 2.57
N LEU A 178 0.49 -19.29 3.82
CA LEU A 178 0.88 -20.45 4.63
C LEU A 178 -0.33 -21.23 5.19
N SER A 179 -1.54 -20.68 5.12
CA SER A 179 -2.74 -21.35 5.59
C SER A 179 -3.06 -22.59 4.75
N ARG A 180 -3.34 -23.72 5.42
CA ARG A 180 -3.74 -24.98 4.74
C ARG A 180 -4.97 -24.71 3.89
N ARG A 181 -5.02 -25.35 2.70
CA ARG A 181 -6.25 -25.35 1.90
C ARG A 181 -7.34 -26.05 2.69
N PRO A 182 -8.53 -25.45 2.87
CA PRO A 182 -9.66 -26.21 3.42
C PRO A 182 -9.93 -27.38 2.48
N GLN A 183 -9.97 -28.59 3.04
CA GLN A 183 -10.42 -29.79 2.33
C GLN A 183 -11.84 -29.64 1.86
#